data_3783b6c0911c6f8a6ae4c365a20b70f3
#
_entry.id   3783b6c0911c6f8a6ae4c365a20b70f3
#
_cell.length_a   1.000
_cell.length_b   1.000
_cell.length_c   1.000
_cell.angle_alpha   90.00
_cell.angle_beta   90.00
_cell.angle_gamma   90.00
#
_symmetry.space_group_name_H-M   'P 1'
#
loop_
_entity.id
_entity.type
_entity.pdbx_description
1 polymer ?
#
loop_
_entity_poly.entity_id
_entity_poly.type
_entity_poly.pdbx_seq_one_letter_code
_entity_poly.pdbx_strand_id
1 'polypeptide(L)'
;MMRRKRYRRGLRGRTPTPVYISKQPAAEMFTPHPGENTESVALEPAELEAFRLVDLEGLSQEEAGYRMGISRGTVWRLLQQARKKVAQALTEGRRINILTE
;
A
#
# COMPACT_ATOMS: atom_id res chain seq x y z
N MET A 1 -2.58 -19.70 -0.17
CA MET A 1 -2.03 -18.70 0.68
C MET A 1 -3.07 -18.02 1.53
N MET A 2 -2.73 -17.88 2.77
CA MET A 2 -3.67 -17.30 3.67
C MET A 2 -3.77 -15.83 3.56
N ARG A 3 -4.96 -15.32 3.69
CA ARG A 3 -5.16 -13.91 3.78
C ARG A 3 -4.80 -13.42 5.12
N ARG A 4 -4.21 -12.25 5.17
CA ARG A 4 -3.89 -11.62 6.42
C ARG A 4 -4.83 -10.51 6.71
N LYS A 5 -5.12 -10.32 7.99
CA LYS A 5 -5.89 -9.20 8.44
C LYS A 5 -4.96 -8.20 9.06
N ARG A 6 -5.18 -6.96 8.75
CA ARG A 6 -4.42 -5.92 9.35
C ARG A 6 -5.36 -4.92 9.96
N TYR A 7 -5.07 -4.52 11.20
CA TYR A 7 -5.90 -3.56 11.90
C TYR A 7 -5.27 -2.19 11.84
N ARG A 8 -6.07 -1.17 11.61
CA ARG A 8 -5.60 0.19 11.65
C ARG A 8 -5.21 0.54 13.03
N ARG A 9 -4.17 1.33 13.14
CA ARG A 9 -3.68 1.72 14.42
C ARG A 9 -4.05 3.16 14.69
N GLY A 10 -4.05 3.56 15.94
CA GLY A 10 -4.25 4.93 16.32
C GLY A 10 -5.67 5.42 16.33
N LEU A 11 -6.61 4.54 16.19
CA LEU A 11 -8.01 4.90 16.25
C LEU A 11 -8.48 4.83 17.68
N ARG A 12 -8.36 5.94 18.37
CA ARG A 12 -8.72 5.97 19.77
C ARG A 12 -10.20 5.83 19.97
N GLY A 13 -10.60 4.99 20.92
CA GLY A 13 -11.98 4.82 21.27
C GLY A 13 -12.82 4.14 20.21
N ARG A 14 -12.19 3.57 19.20
CA ARG A 14 -12.89 2.88 18.11
C ARG A 14 -12.24 1.56 17.84
N THR A 15 -13.06 0.62 17.43
CA THR A 15 -12.55 -0.67 17.01
C THR A 15 -11.88 -0.51 15.66
N PRO A 16 -10.63 -0.91 15.51
CA PRO A 16 -9.98 -0.81 14.22
C PRO A 16 -10.67 -1.66 13.18
N THR A 17 -10.72 -1.16 11.97
CA THR A 17 -11.30 -1.90 10.86
C THR A 17 -10.22 -2.79 10.25
N PRO A 18 -10.48 -4.10 10.15
CA PRO A 18 -9.49 -4.96 9.52
C PRO A 18 -9.41 -4.71 8.03
N VAL A 19 -8.21 -4.84 7.49
CA VAL A 19 -7.97 -4.72 6.05
C VAL A 19 -7.38 -6.04 5.59
N TYR A 20 -7.97 -6.61 4.55
CA TYR A 20 -7.52 -7.89 4.03
C TYR A 20 -6.48 -7.69 2.95
N ILE A 21 -5.35 -8.35 3.12
CA ILE A 21 -4.24 -8.31 2.17
C ILE A 21 -4.15 -9.70 1.56
N SER A 22 -4.41 -9.80 0.26
CA SER A 22 -4.49 -11.10 -0.38
C SER A 22 -3.17 -11.58 -0.95
N LYS A 23 -2.15 -10.73 -0.98
CA LYS A 23 -0.86 -11.16 -1.49
C LYS A 23 0.26 -10.42 -0.78
N GLN A 24 1.26 -11.18 -0.36
CA GLN A 24 2.43 -10.58 0.26
C GLN A 24 3.36 -10.03 -0.82
N PRO A 25 4.08 -8.96 -0.52
CA PRO A 25 5.01 -8.42 -1.51
C PRO A 25 6.17 -9.37 -1.75
N ALA A 26 6.67 -9.36 -2.97
CA ALA A 26 7.78 -10.20 -3.35
C ALA A 26 9.13 -9.60 -2.97
N ALA A 27 9.16 -8.33 -2.62
CA ALA A 27 10.39 -7.63 -2.27
C ALA A 27 10.17 -6.78 -1.04
N GLU A 28 11.26 -6.50 -0.34
CA GLU A 28 11.20 -5.66 0.87
C GLU A 28 11.67 -4.24 0.60
N MET A 29 12.41 -4.05 -0.48
CA MET A 29 13.03 -2.77 -0.73
C MET A 29 13.37 -2.62 -2.18
N PHE A 30 13.22 -1.39 -2.69
CA PHE A 30 13.73 -1.02 -3.99
C PHE A 30 14.71 0.11 -3.82
N THR A 31 15.88 -0.05 -4.40
CA THR A 31 16.97 0.91 -4.23
C THR A 31 17.27 1.60 -5.55
N PRO A 32 17.33 2.93 -5.57
CA PRO A 32 17.59 3.64 -6.82
C PRO A 32 19.06 3.55 -7.23
N HIS A 33 19.32 3.74 -8.51
CA HIS A 33 20.65 3.83 -9.07
C HIS A 33 20.72 5.04 -9.99
N PRO A 34 21.58 6.00 -9.72
CA PRO A 34 22.41 6.08 -8.53
C PRO A 34 21.58 6.37 -7.30
N GLY A 35 22.04 5.95 -6.15
CA GLY A 35 21.27 6.07 -4.93
C GLY A 35 21.79 7.17 -4.03
N GLU A 36 21.68 8.39 -4.47
CA GLU A 36 22.27 9.48 -3.71
C GLU A 36 21.35 10.09 -2.67
N ASN A 37 20.05 9.97 -2.87
CA ASN A 37 19.12 10.48 -1.88
C ASN A 37 19.01 9.49 -0.75
N THR A 38 19.31 9.92 0.47
CA THR A 38 19.30 9.01 1.60
C THR A 38 17.92 8.81 2.22
N GLU A 39 16.97 9.67 1.85
CA GLU A 39 15.62 9.49 2.38
C GLU A 39 14.87 8.42 1.63
N SER A 40 13.99 7.75 2.33
CA SER A 40 13.19 6.70 1.71
C SER A 40 11.72 7.00 1.91
N VAL A 41 10.89 6.30 1.15
CA VAL A 41 9.45 6.32 1.38
C VAL A 41 9.05 4.94 1.86
N ALA A 42 8.08 4.89 2.74
CA ALA A 42 7.59 3.63 3.29
C ALA A 42 6.21 3.35 2.72
N LEU A 43 6.08 2.21 2.07
CA LEU A 43 4.82 1.80 1.47
C LEU A 43 4.14 0.84 2.42
N GLU A 44 2.97 1.24 2.92
CA GLU A 44 2.21 0.44 3.86
C GLU A 44 1.57 -0.74 3.15
N PRO A 45 1.33 -1.86 3.86
CA PRO A 45 0.72 -3.02 3.21
C PRO A 45 -0.63 -2.71 2.56
N ALA A 46 -1.47 -1.91 3.19
CA ALA A 46 -2.77 -1.58 2.61
C ALA A 46 -2.62 -0.70 1.38
N GLU A 47 -1.63 0.19 1.38
CA GLU A 47 -1.37 1.03 0.22
C GLU A 47 -0.93 0.18 -0.96
N LEU A 48 -0.03 -0.76 -0.72
CA LEU A 48 0.44 -1.62 -1.78
C LEU A 48 -0.68 -2.52 -2.30
N GLU A 49 -1.51 -3.03 -1.41
CA GLU A 49 -2.61 -3.89 -1.84
C GLU A 49 -3.60 -3.14 -2.73
N ALA A 50 -3.98 -1.92 -2.34
CA ALA A 50 -4.87 -1.12 -3.18
C ALA A 50 -4.23 -0.82 -4.52
N PHE A 51 -2.96 -0.47 -4.50
CA PHE A 51 -2.20 -0.15 -5.70
C PHE A 51 -2.14 -1.36 -6.63
N ARG A 52 -1.85 -2.53 -6.08
CA ARG A 52 -1.75 -3.76 -6.86
C ARG A 52 -3.10 -4.14 -7.46
N LEU A 53 -4.15 -4.11 -6.66
CA LEU A 53 -5.46 -4.55 -7.15
C LEU A 53 -5.98 -3.66 -8.26
N VAL A 54 -5.83 -2.36 -8.11
CA VAL A 54 -6.38 -1.45 -9.10
C VAL A 54 -5.45 -1.28 -10.30
N ASP A 55 -4.17 -0.98 -10.05
CA ASP A 55 -3.28 -0.59 -11.14
C ASP A 55 -2.59 -1.77 -11.81
N LEU A 56 -2.41 -2.88 -11.13
CA LEU A 56 -1.80 -4.05 -11.74
C LEU A 56 -2.85 -5.07 -12.18
N GLU A 57 -3.80 -5.38 -11.30
CA GLU A 57 -4.79 -6.39 -11.60
C GLU A 57 -5.96 -5.84 -12.41
N GLY A 58 -6.12 -4.52 -12.46
CA GLY A 58 -7.15 -3.90 -13.26
C GLY A 58 -8.53 -3.88 -12.64
N LEU A 59 -8.63 -4.07 -11.34
CA LEU A 59 -9.92 -4.02 -10.67
C LEU A 59 -10.40 -2.60 -10.51
N SER A 60 -11.71 -2.42 -10.46
CA SER A 60 -12.26 -1.12 -10.09
C SER A 60 -11.99 -0.87 -8.62
N GLN A 61 -12.12 0.38 -8.21
CA GLN A 61 -11.94 0.71 -6.80
C GLN A 61 -13.00 0.04 -5.94
N GLU A 62 -14.18 -0.12 -6.48
CA GLU A 62 -15.25 -0.79 -5.78
C GLU A 62 -14.91 -2.27 -5.56
N GLU A 63 -14.43 -2.92 -6.61
CA GLU A 63 -14.04 -4.32 -6.49
C GLU A 63 -12.86 -4.50 -5.54
N ALA A 64 -11.90 -3.59 -5.61
CA ALA A 64 -10.76 -3.65 -4.70
C ALA A 64 -11.21 -3.48 -3.26
N GLY A 65 -12.15 -2.56 -3.03
CA GLY A 65 -12.69 -2.36 -1.68
C GLY A 65 -13.38 -3.60 -1.16
N TYR A 66 -14.12 -4.25 -2.03
CA TYR A 66 -14.79 -5.49 -1.65
C TYR A 66 -13.76 -6.55 -1.24
N ARG A 67 -12.69 -6.69 -2.01
CA ARG A 67 -11.64 -7.66 -1.70
C ARG A 67 -10.90 -7.33 -0.41
N MET A 68 -10.69 -6.05 -0.17
CA MET A 68 -9.94 -5.60 1.01
C MET A 68 -10.82 -5.42 2.23
N GLY A 69 -12.13 -5.48 2.07
CA GLY A 69 -13.04 -5.28 3.19
C GLY A 69 -13.12 -3.85 3.66
N ILE A 70 -12.95 -2.91 2.76
CA ILE A 70 -12.98 -1.47 3.08
C ILE A 70 -13.82 -0.75 2.03
N SER A 71 -14.15 0.50 2.32
CA SER A 71 -14.97 1.28 1.42
C SER A 71 -14.19 1.71 0.19
N ARG A 72 -14.92 2.02 -0.87
CA ARG A 72 -14.31 2.53 -2.09
C ARG A 72 -13.52 3.80 -1.83
N GLY A 73 -14.04 4.68 -0.98
CA GLY A 73 -13.34 5.90 -0.64
C GLY A 73 -12.01 5.65 0.06
N THR A 74 -11.98 4.62 0.90
CA THR A 74 -10.73 4.26 1.57
C THR A 74 -9.74 3.69 0.56
N VAL A 75 -10.21 2.88 -0.40
CA VAL A 75 -9.35 2.40 -1.46
C VAL A 75 -8.76 3.57 -2.23
N TRP A 76 -9.60 4.55 -2.58
CA TRP A 76 -9.13 5.70 -3.33
C TRP A 76 -8.03 6.44 -2.59
N ARG A 77 -8.22 6.64 -1.29
CA ARG A 77 -7.22 7.35 -0.49
C ARG A 77 -5.91 6.58 -0.41
N LEU A 78 -6.00 5.26 -0.18
CA LEU A 78 -4.81 4.42 -0.13
C LEU A 78 -4.09 4.40 -1.48
N LEU A 79 -4.87 4.32 -2.55
CA LEU A 79 -4.32 4.31 -3.89
C LEU A 79 -3.59 5.60 -4.21
N GLN A 80 -4.19 6.74 -3.83
CA GLN A 80 -3.54 8.02 -4.08
C GLN A 80 -2.24 8.14 -3.28
N GLN A 81 -2.24 7.65 -2.05
CA GLN A 81 -1.04 7.67 -1.24
C GLN A 81 0.06 6.79 -1.86
N ALA A 82 -0.31 5.59 -2.31
CA ALA A 82 0.66 4.70 -2.93
C ALA A 82 1.25 5.30 -4.20
N ARG A 83 0.39 5.87 -5.04
CA ARG A 83 0.82 6.48 -6.28
C ARG A 83 1.78 7.64 -6.02
N LYS A 84 1.45 8.46 -5.02
CA LYS A 84 2.29 9.60 -4.69
C LYS A 84 3.66 9.14 -4.21
N LYS A 85 3.69 8.13 -3.35
CA LYS A 85 4.94 7.62 -2.81
C LYS A 85 5.82 7.02 -3.90
N VAL A 86 5.22 6.25 -4.80
CA VAL A 86 5.99 5.67 -5.90
C VAL A 86 6.50 6.75 -6.83
N ALA A 87 5.66 7.72 -7.17
CA ALA A 87 6.08 8.81 -8.03
C ALA A 87 7.21 9.60 -7.39
N GLN A 88 7.13 9.83 -6.09
CA GLN A 88 8.17 10.56 -5.40
C GLN A 88 9.49 9.80 -5.43
N ALA A 89 9.43 8.49 -5.18
CA ALA A 89 10.63 7.68 -5.21
C ALA A 89 11.29 7.70 -6.58
N LEU A 90 10.47 7.58 -7.62
CA LEU A 90 11.00 7.54 -8.98
C LEU A 90 11.59 8.87 -9.41
N THR A 91 10.97 9.97 -9.00
CA THR A 91 11.43 11.28 -9.47
C THR A 91 12.54 11.85 -8.61
N GLU A 92 12.62 11.47 -7.36
CA GLU A 92 13.61 12.02 -6.45
C GLU A 92 14.71 11.04 -6.08
N GLY A 93 14.69 9.85 -6.66
CA GLY A 93 15.71 8.86 -6.37
C GLY A 93 15.69 8.35 -4.94
N ARG A 94 14.50 8.12 -4.41
CA ARG A 94 14.35 7.64 -3.03
C ARG A 94 14.20 6.14 -3.03
N ARG A 95 14.70 5.53 -1.96
CA ARG A 95 14.49 4.11 -1.74
C ARG A 95 13.04 3.87 -1.33
N ILE A 96 12.47 2.76 -1.74
CA ILE A 96 11.13 2.37 -1.31
C ILE A 96 11.27 1.20 -0.35
N ASN A 97 10.83 1.40 0.88
CA ASN A 97 10.76 0.33 1.87
C ASN A 97 9.33 -0.21 1.87
N ILE A 98 9.21 -1.50 1.63
CA ILE A 98 7.90 -2.14 1.54
C ILE A 98 7.64 -2.83 2.87
N LEU A 99 6.69 -2.28 3.62
CA LEU A 99 6.40 -2.78 4.94
C LEU A 99 5.52 -4.03 4.85
N THR A 100 5.72 -4.95 5.77
CA THR A 100 4.89 -6.15 5.85
C THR A 100 4.22 -6.21 7.19
N GLU A 101 3.19 -7.04 7.27
CA GLU A 101 2.48 -7.21 8.54
C GLU A 101 3.24 -8.10 9.48
#